data_584b2ecb6d1f0f8f63a5541a849feb80
#
_entry.id   584b2ecb6d1f0f8f63a5541a849feb80
#
_cell.length_a   1.000
_cell.length_b   1.000
_cell.length_c   1.000
_cell.angle_alpha   90.00
_cell.angle_beta   90.00
_cell.angle_gamma   90.00
#
_symmetry.space_group_name_H-M   'P 1'
#
loop_
_entity.id
_entity.type
_entity.pdbx_description
1 polymer ?
#
loop_
_entity_poly.entity_id
_entity_poly.type
_entity_poly.pdbx_seq_one_letter_code
_entity_poly.pdbx_strand_id
1 'polypeptide(L)'
;MGKIGLPLAVHYARGGHSVVGVDVNPQTMDLINGGVEPFPGEAHLAEYLPPLASSGALRATTEYADAIPGADAVVMVVPLVVDAESRPDFTIMDAATRSMAAHLTPGTLVSYETTLPVGTTRGRYAPLIEEISGLVEGRDFDVVFSPERVLTGRVFADLARYPKLVGGLCESGEARGVAFYEAVLSFDERDDLPRPNGVWPMGGAEAAEMAKLAETTYRDVNIGLANQFARYADAAGIDVARVIEACNSQPYSHIHRPGIAVGGHCIPVYPRLYLAGDPGATVVSAARAANADMPAYAVSRAAALLGSLEGLRVAVLGAAYRGGVKETAFSGVFGVVSALNEAGAQVSVHDPLYSDSELAAFGWDAYHLGEEVDVAIIQADHASYRELTPGDLPGVRLLVDGRAVTAPSLWAGTPRITIGGGDNPTC
;
A
#
# COMPACT_ATOMS: atom_id res chain seq x y z
N MET A 1 16.01 -5.52 1.00
CA MET A 1 16.42 -4.56 -0.06
C MET A 1 15.35 -4.52 -1.17
N GLY A 2 14.07 -4.44 -0.75
CA GLY A 2 12.91 -4.34 -1.66
C GLY A 2 12.60 -2.90 -2.09
N LYS A 3 11.33 -2.67 -2.54
CA LYS A 3 10.83 -1.40 -3.10
C LYS A 3 10.92 -0.18 -2.16
N ILE A 4 11.14 -0.37 -0.87
CA ILE A 4 11.35 0.70 0.13
C ILE A 4 12.80 0.70 0.61
N GLY A 5 13.33 -0.45 1.02
CA GLY A 5 14.67 -0.54 1.61
C GLY A 5 15.80 -0.13 0.66
N LEU A 6 15.72 -0.45 -0.63
CA LEU A 6 16.74 -0.05 -1.60
C LEU A 6 16.76 1.46 -1.84
N PRO A 7 15.65 2.16 -2.12
CA PRO A 7 15.64 3.62 -2.21
C PRO A 7 16.15 4.32 -0.96
N LEU A 8 15.81 3.83 0.25
CA LEU A 8 16.36 4.36 1.51
C LEU A 8 17.88 4.21 1.58
N ALA A 9 18.40 3.01 1.29
CA ALA A 9 19.83 2.73 1.28
C ALA A 9 20.57 3.63 0.27
N VAL A 10 20.01 3.83 -0.92
CA VAL A 10 20.53 4.76 -1.94
C VAL A 10 20.49 6.20 -1.44
N HIS A 11 19.41 6.62 -0.77
CA HIS A 11 19.31 7.96 -0.21
C HIS A 11 20.41 8.24 0.82
N TYR A 12 20.62 7.32 1.77
CA TYR A 12 21.67 7.44 2.79
C TYR A 12 23.08 7.44 2.17
N ALA A 13 23.34 6.55 1.22
CA ALA A 13 24.63 6.49 0.53
C ALA A 13 24.93 7.77 -0.27
N ARG A 14 23.93 8.38 -0.90
CA ARG A 14 24.04 9.69 -1.55
C ARG A 14 24.35 10.82 -0.58
N GLY A 15 23.86 10.71 0.65
CA GLY A 15 24.18 11.63 1.76
C GLY A 15 25.62 11.50 2.25
N GLY A 16 26.43 10.58 1.69
CA GLY A 16 27.84 10.39 2.06
C GLY A 16 28.05 9.33 3.14
N HIS A 17 27.05 8.54 3.48
CA HIS A 17 27.15 7.46 4.44
C HIS A 17 27.56 6.13 3.76
N SER A 18 28.30 5.29 4.48
CA SER A 18 28.60 3.92 4.04
C SER A 18 27.44 3.01 4.38
N VAL A 19 26.82 2.39 3.38
CA VAL A 19 25.60 1.60 3.55
C VAL A 19 25.81 0.16 3.10
N VAL A 20 25.40 -0.78 3.94
CA VAL A 20 25.37 -2.21 3.62
C VAL A 20 23.95 -2.70 3.66
N GLY A 21 23.40 -3.06 2.50
CA GLY A 21 22.07 -3.65 2.41
C GLY A 21 22.11 -5.17 2.63
N VAL A 22 21.15 -5.69 3.40
CA VAL A 22 20.99 -7.13 3.61
C VAL A 22 19.63 -7.58 3.07
N ASP A 23 19.63 -8.66 2.29
CA ASP A 23 18.41 -9.33 1.84
C ASP A 23 18.67 -10.83 1.63
N VAL A 24 17.63 -11.63 1.73
CA VAL A 24 17.72 -13.09 1.57
C VAL A 24 17.86 -13.54 0.12
N ASN A 25 17.60 -12.68 -0.86
CA ASN A 25 17.63 -13.01 -2.28
C ASN A 25 19.01 -12.68 -2.90
N PRO A 26 19.87 -13.67 -3.21
CA PRO A 26 21.19 -13.42 -3.75
C PRO A 26 21.16 -12.75 -5.13
N GLN A 27 20.16 -13.03 -5.96
CA GLN A 27 20.03 -12.40 -7.28
C GLN A 27 19.77 -10.89 -7.16
N THR A 28 18.97 -10.48 -6.19
CA THR A 28 18.74 -9.07 -5.89
C THR A 28 20.05 -8.41 -5.42
N MET A 29 20.85 -9.09 -4.60
CA MET A 29 22.17 -8.59 -4.16
C MET A 29 23.14 -8.42 -5.31
N ASP A 30 23.20 -9.39 -6.22
CA ASP A 30 24.06 -9.32 -7.41
C ASP A 30 23.68 -8.13 -8.32
N LEU A 31 22.38 -7.90 -8.55
CA LEU A 31 21.90 -6.76 -9.33
C LEU A 31 22.29 -5.43 -8.67
N ILE A 32 22.04 -5.27 -7.36
CA ILE A 32 22.37 -4.05 -6.62
C ILE A 32 23.88 -3.78 -6.67
N ASN A 33 24.72 -4.79 -6.42
CA ASN A 33 26.17 -4.66 -6.48
C ASN A 33 26.69 -4.38 -7.90
N GLY A 34 25.95 -4.84 -8.93
CA GLY A 34 26.18 -4.51 -10.32
C GLY A 34 25.65 -3.12 -10.74
N GLY A 35 25.03 -2.38 -9.83
CA GLY A 35 24.41 -1.08 -10.12
C GLY A 35 23.13 -1.18 -10.96
N VAL A 36 22.45 -2.33 -10.96
CA VAL A 36 21.22 -2.57 -11.71
C VAL A 36 20.02 -2.56 -10.79
N GLU A 37 19.01 -1.78 -11.14
CA GLU A 37 17.74 -1.72 -10.39
C GLU A 37 16.99 -3.04 -10.48
N PRO A 38 16.74 -3.76 -9.35
CA PRO A 38 16.01 -5.04 -9.38
C PRO A 38 14.50 -4.90 -9.50
N PHE A 39 13.93 -3.71 -9.18
CA PHE A 39 12.49 -3.45 -9.16
C PHE A 39 12.18 -2.13 -9.87
N PRO A 40 11.98 -2.14 -11.21
CA PRO A 40 11.70 -0.92 -11.98
C PRO A 40 10.45 -0.17 -11.50
N GLY A 41 10.51 1.17 -11.59
CA GLY A 41 9.35 2.02 -11.30
C GLY A 41 9.55 3.02 -10.15
N GLU A 42 10.73 3.03 -9.50
CA GLU A 42 11.08 4.10 -8.57
C GLU A 42 11.83 5.22 -9.31
N ALA A 43 11.31 6.44 -9.21
CA ALA A 43 11.90 7.60 -9.86
C ALA A 43 13.37 7.78 -9.44
N HIS A 44 14.26 8.01 -10.40
CA HIS A 44 15.69 8.26 -10.21
C HIS A 44 16.54 7.10 -9.65
N LEU A 45 15.95 5.96 -9.28
CA LEU A 45 16.71 4.86 -8.69
C LEU A 45 17.76 4.31 -9.67
N ALA A 46 17.39 4.10 -10.94
CA ALA A 46 18.29 3.65 -12.00
C ALA A 46 19.45 4.63 -12.28
N GLU A 47 19.25 5.92 -11.99
CA GLU A 47 20.29 6.96 -12.12
C GLU A 47 21.25 6.96 -10.93
N TYR A 48 20.71 6.82 -9.71
CA TYR A 48 21.49 6.99 -8.49
C TYR A 48 22.26 5.76 -8.04
N LEU A 49 21.76 4.56 -8.34
CA LEU A 49 22.33 3.30 -7.87
C LEU A 49 23.74 3.00 -8.46
N PRO A 50 23.98 3.12 -9.80
CA PRO A 50 25.25 2.70 -10.41
C PRO A 50 26.51 3.37 -9.82
N PRO A 51 26.57 4.71 -9.63
CA PRO A 51 27.76 5.35 -9.06
C PRO A 51 28.01 4.94 -7.60
N LEU A 52 26.98 4.66 -6.81
CA LEU A 52 27.10 4.25 -5.41
C LEU A 52 27.62 2.81 -5.28
N ALA A 53 27.13 1.91 -6.11
CA ALA A 53 27.64 0.54 -6.19
C ALA A 53 29.11 0.54 -6.66
N SER A 54 29.45 1.28 -7.72
CA SER A 54 30.81 1.35 -8.25
C SER A 54 31.83 1.94 -7.29
N SER A 55 31.43 2.92 -6.46
CA SER A 55 32.28 3.53 -5.44
C SER A 55 32.41 2.70 -4.17
N GLY A 56 31.53 1.70 -3.97
CA GLY A 56 31.42 0.94 -2.74
C GLY A 56 30.71 1.69 -1.60
N ALA A 57 30.15 2.88 -1.85
CA ALA A 57 29.34 3.61 -0.86
C ALA A 57 28.07 2.85 -0.49
N LEU A 58 27.52 2.12 -1.44
CA LEU A 58 26.46 1.13 -1.22
C LEU A 58 26.94 -0.26 -1.68
N ARG A 59 26.89 -1.24 -0.79
CA ARG A 59 27.10 -2.65 -1.12
C ARG A 59 25.93 -3.47 -0.58
N ALA A 60 25.72 -4.66 -1.10
CA ALA A 60 24.64 -5.55 -0.69
C ALA A 60 25.17 -6.97 -0.44
N THR A 61 24.63 -7.66 0.56
CA THR A 61 25.04 -9.01 0.97
C THR A 61 23.84 -9.82 1.46
N THR A 62 23.94 -11.14 1.44
CA THR A 62 23.01 -12.04 2.12
C THR A 62 23.39 -12.30 3.57
N GLU A 63 24.63 -11.95 3.96
CA GLU A 63 25.22 -12.33 5.24
C GLU A 63 25.14 -11.20 6.26
N TYR A 64 24.38 -11.40 7.34
CA TYR A 64 24.29 -10.44 8.45
C TYR A 64 25.63 -10.23 9.14
N ALA A 65 26.48 -11.25 9.21
CA ALA A 65 27.82 -11.16 9.78
C ALA A 65 28.73 -10.15 9.06
N ASP A 66 28.48 -9.86 7.78
CA ASP A 66 29.24 -8.92 6.99
C ASP A 66 28.71 -7.46 7.09
N ALA A 67 27.50 -7.31 7.59
CA ALA A 67 26.80 -6.03 7.57
C ALA A 67 26.63 -5.40 8.97
N ILE A 68 26.34 -6.20 9.97
CA ILE A 68 25.90 -5.72 11.28
C ILE A 68 27.06 -5.32 12.19
N PRO A 69 28.19 -6.08 12.29
CA PRO A 69 29.27 -5.71 13.21
C PRO A 69 29.83 -4.32 12.93
N GLY A 70 29.82 -3.44 13.95
CA GLY A 70 30.34 -2.08 13.86
C GLY A 70 29.45 -1.09 13.11
N ALA A 71 28.21 -1.44 12.78
CA ALA A 71 27.25 -0.50 12.23
C ALA A 71 26.79 0.50 13.32
N ASP A 72 26.80 1.79 12.98
CA ASP A 72 26.25 2.85 13.88
C ASP A 72 24.73 2.72 14.00
N ALA A 73 24.05 2.35 12.91
CA ALA A 73 22.61 2.13 12.89
C ALA A 73 22.21 0.96 11.97
N VAL A 74 21.18 0.23 12.38
CA VAL A 74 20.53 -0.81 11.60
C VAL A 74 19.07 -0.43 11.38
N VAL A 75 18.66 -0.32 10.11
CA VAL A 75 17.30 0.05 9.71
C VAL A 75 16.58 -1.20 9.19
N MET A 76 15.51 -1.59 9.89
CA MET A 76 14.72 -2.79 9.62
C MET A 76 13.48 -2.45 8.79
N VAL A 77 13.49 -2.85 7.50
CA VAL A 77 12.39 -2.63 6.54
C VAL A 77 11.84 -3.96 5.99
N VAL A 78 11.90 -4.98 6.81
CA VAL A 78 11.39 -6.33 6.48
C VAL A 78 9.86 -6.32 6.55
N PRO A 79 9.14 -6.94 5.57
CA PRO A 79 7.69 -6.89 5.56
C PRO A 79 7.03 -7.60 6.74
N LEU A 80 5.98 -7.00 7.30
CA LEU A 80 5.01 -7.64 8.17
C LEU A 80 3.74 -7.88 7.35
N VAL A 81 3.31 -9.12 7.25
CA VAL A 81 2.10 -9.52 6.53
C VAL A 81 0.99 -9.90 7.49
N VAL A 82 -0.22 -10.10 6.97
CA VAL A 82 -1.33 -10.68 7.73
C VAL A 82 -1.63 -12.08 7.22
N ASP A 83 -1.98 -12.98 8.13
CA ASP A 83 -2.40 -14.35 7.81
C ASP A 83 -3.82 -14.40 7.21
N ALA A 84 -4.31 -15.59 6.91
CA ALA A 84 -5.64 -15.80 6.34
C ALA A 84 -6.77 -15.31 7.26
N GLU A 85 -6.54 -15.31 8.57
CA GLU A 85 -7.46 -14.79 9.59
C GLU A 85 -7.29 -13.28 9.84
N SER A 86 -6.46 -12.61 9.01
CA SER A 86 -6.17 -11.17 9.12
C SER A 86 -5.38 -10.77 10.37
N ARG A 87 -4.64 -11.69 11.00
CA ARG A 87 -3.77 -11.44 12.14
C ARG A 87 -2.35 -11.14 11.68
N PRO A 88 -1.57 -10.33 12.43
CA PRO A 88 -0.16 -10.06 12.12
C PRO A 88 0.67 -11.36 12.12
N ASP A 89 1.38 -11.63 11.05
CA ASP A 89 2.34 -12.74 10.96
C ASP A 89 3.77 -12.19 11.11
N PHE A 90 4.36 -12.45 12.26
CA PHE A 90 5.69 -11.96 12.63
C PHE A 90 6.84 -12.87 12.15
N THR A 91 6.55 -14.00 11.51
CA THR A 91 7.54 -15.05 11.20
C THR A 91 8.78 -14.49 10.48
N ILE A 92 8.57 -13.71 9.43
CA ILE A 92 9.66 -13.15 8.61
C ILE A 92 10.45 -12.11 9.41
N MET A 93 9.74 -11.20 10.10
CA MET A 93 10.36 -10.13 10.89
C MET A 93 11.14 -10.67 12.08
N ASP A 94 10.61 -11.70 12.78
CA ASP A 94 11.31 -12.37 13.87
C ASP A 94 12.59 -13.05 13.39
N ALA A 95 12.54 -13.75 12.26
CA ALA A 95 13.71 -14.38 11.68
C ALA A 95 14.81 -13.35 11.33
N ALA A 96 14.42 -12.24 10.71
CA ALA A 96 15.35 -11.15 10.38
C ALA A 96 15.92 -10.50 11.65
N THR A 97 15.07 -10.25 12.66
CA THR A 97 15.52 -9.69 13.95
C THR A 97 16.51 -10.62 14.66
N ARG A 98 16.25 -11.95 14.71
CA ARG A 98 17.17 -12.93 15.28
C ARG A 98 18.51 -12.95 14.55
N SER A 99 18.49 -12.95 13.22
CA SER A 99 19.71 -12.95 12.42
C SER A 99 20.53 -11.67 12.62
N MET A 100 19.89 -10.52 12.70
CA MET A 100 20.52 -9.24 13.01
C MET A 100 21.11 -9.21 14.42
N ALA A 101 20.32 -9.60 15.42
CA ALA A 101 20.71 -9.55 16.85
C ALA A 101 21.90 -10.44 17.17
N ALA A 102 22.07 -11.58 16.48
CA ALA A 102 23.22 -12.48 16.65
C ALA A 102 24.58 -11.82 16.34
N HIS A 103 24.58 -10.71 15.60
CA HIS A 103 25.77 -9.99 15.19
C HIS A 103 25.82 -8.54 15.71
N LEU A 104 24.83 -8.14 16.54
CA LEU A 104 24.72 -6.78 17.07
C LEU A 104 25.91 -6.46 17.99
N THR A 105 26.42 -5.24 17.88
CA THR A 105 27.53 -4.74 18.71
C THR A 105 27.07 -3.62 19.63
N PRO A 106 27.71 -3.45 20.80
CA PRO A 106 27.41 -2.32 21.67
C PRO A 106 27.56 -0.98 20.94
N GLY A 107 26.65 -0.06 21.23
CA GLY A 107 26.61 1.27 20.61
C GLY A 107 25.71 1.37 19.38
N THR A 108 25.16 0.29 18.86
CA THR A 108 24.28 0.32 17.68
C THR A 108 22.89 0.86 17.99
N LEU A 109 22.35 1.69 17.10
CA LEU A 109 20.94 2.08 17.06
C LEU A 109 20.18 1.09 16.15
N VAL A 110 19.07 0.52 16.62
CA VAL A 110 18.18 -0.32 15.79
C VAL A 110 16.89 0.45 15.54
N SER A 111 16.57 0.73 14.28
CA SER A 111 15.34 1.41 13.89
C SER A 111 14.41 0.47 13.11
N TYR A 112 13.20 0.25 13.61
CA TYR A 112 12.14 -0.44 12.87
C TYR A 112 11.31 0.58 12.09
N GLU A 113 11.22 0.40 10.76
CA GLU A 113 10.44 1.29 9.90
C GLU A 113 9.17 0.63 9.33
N THR A 114 9.13 -0.69 9.31
CA THR A 114 7.94 -1.44 8.92
C THR A 114 6.79 -1.18 9.89
N THR A 115 5.59 -0.94 9.37
CA THR A 115 4.40 -0.71 10.19
C THR A 115 4.12 -1.89 11.11
N LEU A 116 3.96 -1.62 12.40
CA LEU A 116 3.77 -2.60 13.47
C LEU A 116 2.49 -2.32 14.26
N PRO A 117 1.89 -3.33 14.90
CA PRO A 117 0.91 -3.12 15.96
C PRO A 117 1.53 -2.36 17.14
N VAL A 118 0.72 -1.55 17.83
CA VAL A 118 1.18 -0.74 18.98
C VAL A 118 1.76 -1.63 20.08
N GLY A 119 2.92 -1.24 20.60
CA GLY A 119 3.66 -1.96 21.65
C GLY A 119 4.57 -3.08 21.13
N THR A 120 4.61 -3.33 19.82
CA THR A 120 5.43 -4.41 19.25
C THR A 120 6.93 -4.15 19.42
N THR A 121 7.38 -2.94 19.21
CA THR A 121 8.80 -2.58 19.35
C THR A 121 9.30 -2.86 20.75
N ARG A 122 8.59 -2.41 21.79
CA ARG A 122 8.94 -2.62 23.20
C ARG A 122 8.68 -4.04 23.68
N GLY A 123 7.51 -4.60 23.36
CA GLY A 123 7.04 -5.86 23.95
C GLY A 123 7.54 -7.11 23.23
N ARG A 124 8.02 -6.97 21.99
CA ARG A 124 8.48 -8.10 21.19
C ARG A 124 9.94 -7.97 20.77
N TYR A 125 10.30 -6.88 20.07
CA TYR A 125 11.60 -6.81 19.40
C TYR A 125 12.74 -6.45 20.32
N ALA A 126 12.57 -5.52 21.27
CA ALA A 126 13.63 -5.23 22.23
C ALA A 126 13.99 -6.46 23.07
N PRO A 127 13.03 -7.20 23.68
CA PRO A 127 13.34 -8.45 24.39
C PRO A 127 13.96 -9.52 23.52
N LEU A 128 13.53 -9.64 22.24
CA LEU A 128 14.10 -10.62 21.31
C LEU A 128 15.58 -10.30 20.99
N ILE A 129 15.90 -9.02 20.81
CA ILE A 129 17.28 -8.58 20.58
C ILE A 129 18.13 -8.87 21.82
N GLU A 130 17.65 -8.54 23.03
CA GLU A 130 18.33 -8.82 24.28
C GLU A 130 18.59 -10.32 24.48
N GLU A 131 17.58 -11.15 24.22
CA GLU A 131 17.68 -12.63 24.31
C GLU A 131 18.82 -13.19 23.45
N ILE A 132 18.95 -12.70 22.21
CA ILE A 132 19.89 -13.26 21.23
C ILE A 132 21.27 -12.65 21.35
N SER A 133 21.37 -11.33 21.55
CA SER A 133 22.65 -10.61 21.58
C SER A 133 23.34 -10.67 22.96
N GLY A 134 22.57 -10.87 24.03
CA GLY A 134 23.05 -10.70 25.42
C GLY A 134 23.29 -9.25 25.84
N LEU A 135 22.97 -8.28 24.96
CA LEU A 135 23.05 -6.84 25.23
C LEU A 135 21.77 -6.35 25.91
N VAL A 136 21.81 -5.19 26.54
CA VAL A 136 20.67 -4.58 27.25
C VAL A 136 20.26 -3.28 26.56
N GLU A 137 18.99 -3.17 26.19
CA GLU A 137 18.41 -1.97 25.58
C GLU A 137 18.49 -0.78 26.55
N GLY A 138 18.76 0.41 26.01
CA GLY A 138 18.97 1.65 26.76
C GLY A 138 20.33 1.75 27.47
N ARG A 139 21.17 0.69 27.44
CA ARG A 139 22.52 0.67 27.98
C ARG A 139 23.58 0.35 26.94
N ASP A 140 23.40 -0.76 26.22
CA ASP A 140 24.38 -1.29 25.27
C ASP A 140 23.96 -0.99 23.81
N PHE A 141 22.68 -0.86 23.55
CA PHE A 141 22.10 -0.47 22.27
C PHE A 141 20.79 0.28 22.52
N ASP A 142 20.27 0.96 21.50
CA ASP A 142 18.96 1.61 21.57
C ASP A 142 18.04 1.10 20.45
N VAL A 143 16.73 1.03 20.73
CA VAL A 143 15.70 0.70 19.75
C VAL A 143 14.75 1.88 19.58
N VAL A 144 14.47 2.22 18.32
CA VAL A 144 13.44 3.20 17.96
C VAL A 144 12.48 2.61 16.94
N PHE A 145 11.27 3.13 16.92
CA PHE A 145 10.33 2.94 15.85
C PHE A 145 10.20 4.22 15.03
N SER A 146 10.37 4.12 13.73
CA SER A 146 10.31 5.27 12.81
C SER A 146 9.59 4.89 11.53
N PRO A 147 8.24 4.96 11.51
CA PRO A 147 7.46 4.44 10.39
C PRO A 147 7.78 5.13 9.08
N GLU A 148 7.90 4.32 8.01
CA GLU A 148 8.02 4.87 6.67
C GLU A 148 6.66 5.33 6.14
N ARG A 149 6.63 6.53 5.53
CA ARG A 149 5.40 7.20 5.09
C ARG A 149 5.40 7.52 3.59
N VAL A 150 6.38 7.00 2.86
CA VAL A 150 6.56 7.24 1.43
C VAL A 150 5.66 6.37 0.56
N LEU A 151 5.46 6.80 -0.69
CA LEU A 151 4.77 6.04 -1.72
C LEU A 151 5.78 5.50 -2.73
N THR A 152 5.74 4.20 -3.03
CA THR A 152 6.55 3.59 -4.09
C THR A 152 6.38 4.34 -5.42
N GLY A 153 7.48 4.59 -6.10
CA GLY A 153 7.58 5.43 -7.29
C GLY A 153 7.90 6.90 -7.00
N ARG A 154 7.88 7.32 -5.72
CA ARG A 154 8.13 8.70 -5.27
C ARG A 154 8.94 8.76 -3.98
N VAL A 155 9.62 7.69 -3.61
CA VAL A 155 10.30 7.57 -2.31
C VAL A 155 11.22 8.75 -2.05
N PHE A 156 12.10 9.11 -2.99
CA PHE A 156 13.05 10.22 -2.82
C PHE A 156 12.36 11.58 -2.60
N ALA A 157 11.28 11.86 -3.31
CA ALA A 157 10.53 13.11 -3.15
C ALA A 157 9.77 13.14 -1.81
N ASP A 158 9.17 12.01 -1.43
CA ASP A 158 8.37 11.91 -0.22
C ASP A 158 9.24 11.94 1.06
N LEU A 159 10.48 11.40 1.01
CA LEU A 159 11.47 11.49 2.11
C LEU A 159 11.82 12.94 2.47
N ALA A 160 11.93 13.82 1.49
CA ALA A 160 12.17 15.24 1.73
C ALA A 160 10.91 15.99 2.17
N ARG A 161 9.75 15.53 1.72
CA ARG A 161 8.49 16.27 1.87
C ARG A 161 7.77 15.99 3.19
N TYR A 162 7.87 14.79 3.74
CA TYR A 162 7.13 14.41 4.94
C TYR A 162 8.02 14.42 6.19
N PRO A 163 7.50 14.90 7.35
CA PRO A 163 8.23 14.78 8.60
C PRO A 163 8.53 13.31 8.91
N LYS A 164 9.74 13.01 9.34
CA LYS A 164 10.13 11.69 9.82
C LYS A 164 9.75 11.56 11.30
N LEU A 165 8.86 10.62 11.61
CA LEU A 165 8.43 10.37 12.98
C LEU A 165 9.43 9.43 13.65
N VAL A 166 9.81 9.70 14.91
CA VAL A 166 10.71 8.84 15.68
C VAL A 166 10.18 8.68 17.11
N GLY A 167 10.03 7.45 17.55
CA GLY A 167 9.68 7.12 18.92
C GLY A 167 10.68 6.13 19.51
N GLY A 168 11.33 6.47 20.62
CA GLY A 168 12.28 5.61 21.32
C GLY A 168 11.61 4.77 22.41
N LEU A 169 12.34 3.78 22.92
CA LEU A 169 11.94 3.04 24.11
C LEU A 169 12.30 3.79 25.41
N CYS A 170 13.25 4.72 25.32
CA CYS A 170 13.63 5.67 26.36
C CYS A 170 13.99 7.02 25.72
N GLU A 171 14.12 8.06 26.54
CA GLU A 171 14.42 9.43 26.07
C GLU A 171 15.77 9.52 25.34
N SER A 172 16.81 8.84 25.85
CA SER A 172 18.12 8.83 25.20
C SER A 172 18.11 8.11 23.85
N GLY A 173 17.38 6.99 23.75
CA GLY A 173 17.20 6.26 22.50
C GLY A 173 16.43 7.08 21.46
N GLU A 174 15.36 7.77 21.88
CA GLU A 174 14.63 8.68 20.98
C GLU A 174 15.53 9.80 20.47
N ALA A 175 16.31 10.44 21.36
CA ALA A 175 17.25 11.50 20.98
C ALA A 175 18.32 11.01 19.97
N ARG A 176 18.83 9.78 20.14
CA ARG A 176 19.74 9.16 19.16
C ARG A 176 19.06 8.88 17.82
N GLY A 177 17.83 8.39 17.84
CA GLY A 177 17.05 8.18 16.62
C GLY A 177 16.79 9.49 15.88
N VAL A 178 16.45 10.57 16.59
CA VAL A 178 16.30 11.92 16.01
C VAL A 178 17.60 12.35 15.35
N ALA A 179 18.73 12.30 16.08
CA ALA A 179 20.04 12.69 15.56
C ALA A 179 20.46 11.86 14.33
N PHE A 180 20.15 10.55 14.31
CA PHE A 180 20.40 9.69 13.15
C PHE A 180 19.63 10.18 11.93
N TYR A 181 18.31 10.37 12.03
CA TYR A 181 17.50 10.78 10.88
C TYR A 181 17.78 12.23 10.44
N GLU A 182 18.16 13.13 11.35
CA GLU A 182 18.63 14.47 10.97
C GLU A 182 19.96 14.42 10.19
N ALA A 183 20.81 13.43 10.47
CA ALA A 183 22.07 13.27 9.75
C ALA A 183 21.88 12.67 8.34
N VAL A 184 20.91 11.74 8.17
CA VAL A 184 20.75 10.97 6.92
C VAL A 184 19.65 11.49 6.00
N LEU A 185 18.77 12.39 6.46
CA LEU A 185 17.66 12.97 5.68
C LEU A 185 17.81 14.48 5.54
N SER A 186 17.28 15.00 4.45
CA SER A 186 17.12 16.43 4.21
C SER A 186 15.65 16.73 3.95
N PHE A 187 15.15 17.85 4.46
CA PHE A 187 13.73 18.16 4.44
C PHE A 187 13.44 19.46 3.68
N ASP A 188 12.38 19.45 2.89
CA ASP A 188 11.84 20.65 2.25
C ASP A 188 11.24 21.59 3.28
N GLU A 189 11.34 22.91 3.06
CA GLU A 189 10.56 23.89 3.81
C GLU A 189 9.06 23.74 3.50
N ARG A 190 8.23 23.75 4.57
CA ARG A 190 6.77 23.60 4.44
C ARG A 190 6.02 24.45 5.45
N ASP A 191 5.30 25.44 4.92
CA ASP A 191 4.48 26.39 5.71
C ASP A 191 3.11 25.83 6.12
N ASP A 192 2.69 24.72 5.51
CA ASP A 192 1.39 24.08 5.75
C ASP A 192 1.38 23.10 6.94
N LEU A 193 2.53 22.92 7.58
CA LEU A 193 2.66 22.04 8.75
C LEU A 193 2.52 22.81 10.07
N PRO A 194 2.02 22.18 11.15
CA PRO A 194 1.85 22.83 12.44
C PRO A 194 3.19 23.16 13.15
N ARG A 195 4.30 22.62 12.68
CA ARG A 195 5.68 22.87 13.12
C ARG A 195 6.65 22.65 11.96
N PRO A 196 7.91 23.13 12.01
CA PRO A 196 8.86 22.96 10.91
C PRO A 196 8.98 21.51 10.45
N ASN A 197 9.12 21.32 9.14
CA ASN A 197 9.41 20.01 8.57
C ASN A 197 10.77 19.52 9.07
N GLY A 198 10.92 18.22 9.30
CA GLY A 198 12.12 17.63 9.88
C GLY A 198 11.82 16.34 10.59
N VAL A 199 12.68 15.96 11.53
CA VAL A 199 12.46 14.81 12.40
C VAL A 199 11.59 15.21 13.59
N TRP A 200 10.52 14.44 13.78
CA TRP A 200 9.55 14.72 14.85
C TRP A 200 9.60 13.64 15.92
N PRO A 201 10.13 13.95 17.14
CA PRO A 201 10.05 13.03 18.26
C PRO A 201 8.60 12.83 18.69
N MET A 202 8.26 11.59 19.00
CA MET A 202 6.88 11.17 19.31
C MET A 202 6.67 10.92 20.81
N GLY A 203 7.73 10.94 21.63
CA GLY A 203 7.65 10.67 23.07
C GLY A 203 7.56 9.19 23.43
N GLY A 204 7.76 8.29 22.44
CA GLY A 204 7.77 6.85 22.63
C GLY A 204 7.45 6.07 21.37
N ALA A 205 7.94 4.82 21.30
CA ALA A 205 7.73 3.94 20.15
C ALA A 205 6.25 3.68 19.93
N GLU A 206 5.47 3.48 20.96
CA GLU A 206 4.02 3.22 20.88
C GLU A 206 3.27 4.39 20.24
N ALA A 207 3.67 5.63 20.51
CA ALA A 207 3.06 6.79 19.90
C ALA A 207 3.38 6.87 18.38
N ALA A 208 4.60 6.53 17.98
CA ALA A 208 4.99 6.48 16.58
C ALA A 208 4.30 5.32 15.82
N GLU A 209 4.19 4.13 16.44
CA GLU A 209 3.42 2.99 15.93
C GLU A 209 1.95 3.36 15.73
N MET A 210 1.34 3.98 16.76
CA MET A 210 -0.06 4.43 16.71
C MET A 210 -0.27 5.50 15.64
N ALA A 211 0.64 6.46 15.47
CA ALA A 211 0.52 7.50 14.46
C ALA A 211 0.42 6.92 13.04
N LYS A 212 1.25 5.90 12.74
CA LYS A 212 1.20 5.21 11.44
C LYS A 212 -0.10 4.46 11.22
N LEU A 213 -0.58 3.74 12.22
CA LEU A 213 -1.85 3.01 12.15
C LEU A 213 -3.03 3.98 12.06
N ALA A 214 -3.03 5.07 12.84
CA ALA A 214 -4.09 6.07 12.81
C ALA A 214 -4.23 6.74 11.43
N GLU A 215 -3.11 7.14 10.81
CA GLU A 215 -3.08 7.77 9.48
C GLU A 215 -3.73 6.88 8.42
N THR A 216 -3.39 5.61 8.41
CA THR A 216 -3.90 4.65 7.43
C THR A 216 -5.32 4.19 7.73
N THR A 217 -5.65 4.01 9.01
CA THR A 217 -7.00 3.67 9.47
C THR A 217 -7.97 4.82 9.20
N TYR A 218 -7.57 6.08 9.42
CA TYR A 218 -8.36 7.24 9.03
C TYR A 218 -8.75 7.18 7.56
N ARG A 219 -7.79 6.89 6.68
CA ARG A 219 -8.06 6.78 5.23
C ARG A 219 -9.04 5.67 4.91
N ASP A 220 -8.87 4.50 5.49
CA ASP A 220 -9.77 3.35 5.28
C ASP A 220 -11.19 3.62 5.78
N VAL A 221 -11.32 4.21 6.97
CA VAL A 221 -12.62 4.61 7.55
C VAL A 221 -13.31 5.66 6.69
N ASN A 222 -12.57 6.65 6.20
CA ASN A 222 -13.12 7.70 5.35
C ASN A 222 -13.56 7.16 3.97
N ILE A 223 -12.83 6.18 3.40
CA ILE A 223 -13.27 5.50 2.18
C ILE A 223 -14.52 4.65 2.48
N GLY A 224 -14.58 3.93 3.60
CA GLY A 224 -15.76 3.16 4.01
C GLY A 224 -17.01 4.03 4.17
N LEU A 225 -16.84 5.22 4.75
CA LEU A 225 -17.91 6.22 4.86
C LEU A 225 -18.35 6.73 3.46
N ALA A 226 -17.41 7.04 2.57
CA ALA A 226 -17.71 7.44 1.21
C ALA A 226 -18.46 6.34 0.44
N ASN A 227 -18.07 5.08 0.61
CA ASN A 227 -18.76 3.92 0.04
C ASN A 227 -20.17 3.75 0.59
N GLN A 228 -20.37 4.00 1.89
CA GLN A 228 -21.71 4.00 2.49
C GLN A 228 -22.60 5.10 1.91
N PHE A 229 -22.06 6.31 1.70
CA PHE A 229 -22.78 7.40 1.03
C PHE A 229 -23.11 7.07 -0.42
N ALA A 230 -22.19 6.42 -1.13
CA ALA A 230 -22.42 6.01 -2.52
C ALA A 230 -23.58 5.02 -2.64
N ARG A 231 -23.65 4.02 -1.76
CA ARG A 231 -24.76 3.04 -1.73
C ARG A 231 -26.12 3.71 -1.49
N TYR A 232 -26.15 4.67 -0.56
CA TYR A 232 -27.38 5.45 -0.32
C TYR A 232 -27.74 6.34 -1.51
N ALA A 233 -26.76 7.00 -2.10
CA ALA A 233 -26.93 7.87 -3.25
C ALA A 233 -27.47 7.10 -4.49
N ASP A 234 -26.93 5.91 -4.76
CA ASP A 234 -27.40 5.02 -5.81
C ASP A 234 -28.88 4.65 -5.61
N ALA A 235 -29.29 4.31 -4.38
CA ALA A 235 -30.68 3.98 -4.08
C ALA A 235 -31.62 5.20 -4.17
N ALA A 236 -31.10 6.40 -3.95
CA ALA A 236 -31.87 7.66 -3.97
C ALA A 236 -31.83 8.38 -5.32
N GLY A 237 -31.09 7.87 -6.30
CA GLY A 237 -30.90 8.56 -7.60
C GLY A 237 -30.08 9.84 -7.51
N ILE A 238 -29.09 9.90 -6.59
CA ILE A 238 -28.26 11.08 -6.30
C ILE A 238 -26.83 10.82 -6.79
N ASP A 239 -26.22 11.81 -7.44
CA ASP A 239 -24.79 11.80 -7.76
C ASP A 239 -23.97 12.13 -6.51
N VAL A 240 -23.34 11.12 -5.90
CA VAL A 240 -22.53 11.28 -4.70
C VAL A 240 -21.27 12.12 -4.93
N ALA A 241 -20.72 12.15 -6.14
CA ALA A 241 -19.53 12.94 -6.43
C ALA A 241 -19.80 14.45 -6.23
N ARG A 242 -20.96 14.94 -6.70
CA ARG A 242 -21.40 16.32 -6.45
C ARG A 242 -21.65 16.61 -4.98
N VAL A 243 -22.22 15.64 -4.25
CA VAL A 243 -22.43 15.78 -2.80
C VAL A 243 -21.09 15.88 -2.06
N ILE A 244 -20.13 15.01 -2.38
CA ILE A 244 -18.79 15.03 -1.78
C ILE A 244 -18.06 16.34 -2.10
N GLU A 245 -18.12 16.81 -3.35
CA GLU A 245 -17.53 18.09 -3.77
C GLU A 245 -18.12 19.25 -2.96
N ALA A 246 -19.44 19.29 -2.82
CA ALA A 246 -20.11 20.30 -2.02
C ALA A 246 -19.73 20.23 -0.53
N CYS A 247 -19.66 19.04 0.04
CA CYS A 247 -19.23 18.86 1.43
C CYS A 247 -17.77 19.31 1.65
N ASN A 248 -16.88 18.98 0.72
CA ASN A 248 -15.46 19.30 0.81
C ASN A 248 -15.13 20.77 0.48
N SER A 249 -16.11 21.57 0.08
CA SER A 249 -15.94 23.03 -0.15
C SER A 249 -15.78 23.81 1.15
N GLN A 250 -16.03 23.20 2.32
CA GLN A 250 -15.81 23.81 3.64
C GLN A 250 -14.64 23.10 4.37
N PRO A 251 -13.95 23.77 5.31
CA PRO A 251 -12.65 23.32 5.81
C PRO A 251 -12.71 22.09 6.75
N TYR A 252 -13.88 21.66 7.19
CA TYR A 252 -14.04 20.58 8.19
C TYR A 252 -14.38 19.22 7.58
N SER A 253 -14.59 19.14 6.25
CA SER A 253 -14.89 17.90 5.56
C SER A 253 -13.78 17.56 4.57
N HIS A 254 -13.32 16.30 4.63
CA HIS A 254 -12.33 15.73 3.70
C HIS A 254 -12.77 14.32 3.31
N ILE A 255 -13.99 14.20 2.74
CA ILE A 255 -14.58 12.93 2.34
C ILE A 255 -13.83 12.40 1.12
N HIS A 256 -13.39 11.14 1.20
CA HIS A 256 -12.75 10.45 0.08
C HIS A 256 -13.75 10.07 -1.01
N ARG A 257 -13.22 9.61 -2.14
CA ARG A 257 -14.04 9.10 -3.24
C ARG A 257 -14.43 7.65 -2.98
N PRO A 258 -15.68 7.26 -3.25
CA PRO A 258 -16.09 5.88 -3.25
C PRO A 258 -15.51 5.13 -4.46
N GLY A 259 -15.56 3.80 -4.41
CA GLY A 259 -15.12 2.96 -5.51
C GLY A 259 -15.43 1.49 -5.28
N ILE A 260 -15.16 0.67 -6.30
CA ILE A 260 -15.50 -0.75 -6.32
C ILE A 260 -14.68 -1.58 -5.31
N ALA A 261 -13.50 -1.10 -4.89
CA ALA A 261 -12.65 -1.80 -3.93
C ALA A 261 -11.56 -0.90 -3.36
N VAL A 262 -10.96 -1.35 -2.24
CA VAL A 262 -9.77 -0.78 -1.64
C VAL A 262 -8.68 -1.85 -1.64
N GLY A 263 -7.64 -1.65 -2.45
CA GLY A 263 -6.53 -2.58 -2.61
C GLY A 263 -5.18 -2.00 -2.19
N GLY A 264 -4.11 -2.79 -2.38
CA GLY A 264 -2.73 -2.44 -2.04
C GLY A 264 -2.30 -2.93 -0.66
N HIS A 265 -1.02 -2.75 -0.35
CA HIS A 265 -0.40 -3.31 0.85
C HIS A 265 -0.72 -2.55 2.15
N CYS A 266 -1.12 -1.26 2.08
CA CYS A 266 -1.25 -0.40 3.26
C CYS A 266 -2.70 -0.35 3.76
N ILE A 267 -3.62 0.19 2.94
CA ILE A 267 -4.96 0.52 3.40
C ILE A 267 -5.79 -0.73 3.77
N PRO A 268 -5.77 -1.84 3.04
CA PRO A 268 -6.48 -3.05 3.48
C PRO A 268 -5.85 -3.77 4.68
N VAL A 269 -4.56 -3.54 4.95
CA VAL A 269 -3.75 -4.31 5.92
C VAL A 269 -3.64 -3.60 7.27
N TYR A 270 -3.24 -2.33 7.29
CA TYR A 270 -2.90 -1.67 8.55
C TYR A 270 -4.07 -1.46 9.52
N PRO A 271 -5.32 -1.23 9.06
CA PRO A 271 -6.47 -1.29 9.97
C PRO A 271 -6.65 -2.65 10.66
N ARG A 272 -6.21 -3.75 10.05
CA ARG A 272 -6.21 -5.08 10.67
C ARG A 272 -5.14 -5.20 11.76
N LEU A 273 -3.97 -4.56 11.55
CA LEU A 273 -2.95 -4.45 12.59
C LEU A 273 -3.43 -3.61 13.78
N TYR A 274 -4.23 -2.55 13.51
CA TYR A 274 -4.89 -1.77 14.55
C TYR A 274 -5.90 -2.64 15.33
N LEU A 275 -6.78 -3.36 14.62
CA LEU A 275 -7.80 -4.24 15.22
C LEU A 275 -7.19 -5.39 16.02
N ALA A 276 -5.98 -5.85 15.68
CA ALA A 276 -5.28 -6.86 16.46
C ALA A 276 -4.94 -6.37 17.88
N GLY A 277 -4.66 -5.06 18.04
CA GLY A 277 -4.42 -4.41 19.33
C GLY A 277 -5.69 -3.91 20.03
N ASP A 278 -6.74 -3.60 19.26
CA ASP A 278 -8.03 -3.09 19.74
C ASP A 278 -9.19 -3.84 19.08
N PRO A 279 -9.49 -5.08 19.52
CA PRO A 279 -10.59 -5.87 18.97
C PRO A 279 -11.98 -5.24 19.16
N GLY A 280 -12.10 -4.27 20.08
CA GLY A 280 -13.33 -3.53 20.35
C GLY A 280 -13.59 -2.33 19.44
N ALA A 281 -12.72 -2.02 18.50
CA ALA A 281 -12.83 -0.86 17.61
C ALA A 281 -13.94 -1.01 16.57
N THR A 282 -15.16 -0.70 16.96
CA THR A 282 -16.39 -0.89 16.15
C THR A 282 -16.38 -0.04 14.87
N VAL A 283 -15.88 1.19 14.92
CA VAL A 283 -15.82 2.09 13.75
C VAL A 283 -14.90 1.53 12.67
N VAL A 284 -13.73 1.04 13.07
CA VAL A 284 -12.75 0.46 12.13
C VAL A 284 -13.28 -0.83 11.54
N SER A 285 -13.88 -1.70 12.36
CA SER A 285 -14.48 -2.96 11.90
C SER A 285 -15.61 -2.73 10.90
N ALA A 286 -16.52 -1.77 11.19
CA ALA A 286 -17.62 -1.43 10.30
C ALA A 286 -17.13 -0.86 8.96
N ALA A 287 -16.11 0.01 8.98
CA ALA A 287 -15.52 0.56 7.76
C ALA A 287 -14.84 -0.53 6.91
N ARG A 288 -14.11 -1.45 7.54
CA ARG A 288 -13.51 -2.61 6.85
C ARG A 288 -14.57 -3.49 6.18
N ALA A 289 -15.68 -3.77 6.87
CA ALA A 289 -16.80 -4.51 6.31
C ALA A 289 -17.41 -3.75 5.11
N ALA A 290 -17.69 -2.44 5.26
CA ALA A 290 -18.23 -1.61 4.19
C ALA A 290 -17.34 -1.60 2.95
N ASN A 291 -16.02 -1.54 3.11
CA ASN A 291 -15.05 -1.59 2.00
C ASN A 291 -14.98 -2.99 1.36
N ALA A 292 -15.03 -4.04 2.17
CA ALA A 292 -14.98 -5.43 1.68
C ALA A 292 -16.21 -5.82 0.85
N ASP A 293 -17.37 -5.25 1.14
CA ASP A 293 -18.64 -5.53 0.45
C ASP A 293 -18.74 -4.86 -0.94
N MET A 294 -17.88 -3.90 -1.26
CA MET A 294 -18.05 -3.10 -2.48
C MET A 294 -17.93 -3.87 -3.79
N PRO A 295 -17.04 -4.88 -3.94
CA PRO A 295 -17.02 -5.72 -5.13
C PRO A 295 -18.36 -6.44 -5.39
N ALA A 296 -18.91 -7.07 -4.35
CA ALA A 296 -20.21 -7.76 -4.43
C ALA A 296 -21.35 -6.77 -4.68
N TYR A 297 -21.30 -5.58 -4.09
CA TYR A 297 -22.26 -4.51 -4.36
C TYR A 297 -22.25 -4.09 -5.83
N ALA A 298 -21.08 -3.88 -6.44
CA ALA A 298 -20.99 -3.51 -7.85
C ALA A 298 -21.61 -4.60 -8.78
N VAL A 299 -21.33 -5.87 -8.49
CA VAL A 299 -21.90 -7.01 -9.20
C VAL A 299 -23.43 -7.08 -9.02
N SER A 300 -23.93 -6.85 -7.81
CA SER A 300 -25.37 -6.84 -7.52
C SER A 300 -26.11 -5.73 -8.29
N ARG A 301 -25.49 -4.57 -8.49
CA ARG A 301 -26.06 -3.50 -9.33
C ARG A 301 -26.18 -3.91 -10.79
N ALA A 302 -25.15 -4.59 -11.34
CA ALA A 302 -25.22 -5.12 -12.69
C ALA A 302 -26.35 -6.17 -12.82
N ALA A 303 -26.46 -7.07 -11.86
CA ALA A 303 -27.53 -8.08 -11.82
C ALA A 303 -28.93 -7.43 -11.74
N ALA A 304 -29.09 -6.39 -10.91
CA ALA A 304 -30.38 -5.69 -10.77
C ALA A 304 -30.84 -5.02 -12.09
N LEU A 305 -29.90 -4.47 -12.86
CA LEU A 305 -30.20 -3.82 -14.14
C LEU A 305 -30.50 -4.81 -15.28
N LEU A 306 -29.83 -5.96 -15.29
CA LEU A 306 -29.99 -6.96 -16.37
C LEU A 306 -30.97 -8.08 -16.02
N GLY A 307 -31.42 -8.16 -14.77
CA GLY A 307 -32.29 -9.19 -14.22
C GLY A 307 -31.53 -10.45 -13.78
N SER A 308 -30.44 -10.83 -14.44
CA SER A 308 -29.57 -11.95 -14.07
C SER A 308 -28.22 -11.77 -14.76
N LEU A 309 -27.17 -12.33 -14.17
CA LEU A 309 -25.84 -12.47 -14.79
C LEU A 309 -25.52 -13.92 -15.19
N GLU A 310 -26.42 -14.87 -14.89
CA GLU A 310 -26.22 -16.29 -15.20
C GLU A 310 -25.98 -16.51 -16.69
N GLY A 311 -24.86 -17.14 -17.04
CA GLY A 311 -24.46 -17.45 -18.41
C GLY A 311 -23.98 -16.24 -19.23
N LEU A 312 -24.01 -15.00 -18.70
CA LEU A 312 -23.50 -13.83 -19.40
C LEU A 312 -21.97 -13.81 -19.39
N ARG A 313 -21.38 -13.36 -20.50
CA ARG A 313 -19.94 -13.11 -20.59
C ARG A 313 -19.61 -11.78 -19.93
N VAL A 314 -18.77 -11.81 -18.90
CA VAL A 314 -18.41 -10.62 -18.13
C VAL A 314 -16.90 -10.41 -18.17
N ALA A 315 -16.45 -9.27 -18.70
CA ALA A 315 -15.07 -8.86 -18.67
C ALA A 315 -14.78 -7.96 -17.46
N VAL A 316 -13.85 -8.38 -16.60
CA VAL A 316 -13.32 -7.55 -15.52
C VAL A 316 -12.08 -6.82 -16.04
N LEU A 317 -12.14 -5.51 -16.12
CA LEU A 317 -11.08 -4.66 -16.66
C LEU A 317 -10.20 -4.11 -15.51
N GLY A 318 -9.01 -4.69 -15.37
CA GLY A 318 -8.01 -4.40 -14.35
C GLY A 318 -7.84 -5.55 -13.35
N ALA A 319 -6.72 -6.28 -13.43
CA ALA A 319 -6.28 -7.24 -12.44
C ALA A 319 -5.54 -6.55 -11.28
N ALA A 320 -4.81 -5.47 -11.58
CA ALA A 320 -4.08 -4.68 -10.61
C ALA A 320 -5.01 -3.99 -9.59
N TYR A 321 -4.49 -3.65 -8.40
CA TYR A 321 -5.29 -2.92 -7.41
C TYR A 321 -5.52 -1.44 -7.77
N ARG A 322 -4.73 -0.88 -8.66
CA ARG A 322 -4.88 0.47 -9.26
C ARG A 322 -4.21 0.54 -10.63
N GLY A 323 -4.57 1.52 -11.42
CA GLY A 323 -3.99 1.75 -12.74
C GLY A 323 -2.50 2.11 -12.69
N GLY A 324 -1.78 1.72 -13.76
CA GLY A 324 -0.36 2.02 -13.94
C GLY A 324 0.61 1.24 -13.04
N VAL A 325 0.12 0.25 -12.30
CA VAL A 325 0.95 -0.59 -11.40
C VAL A 325 0.66 -2.06 -11.65
N LYS A 326 1.70 -2.85 -11.87
CA LYS A 326 1.62 -4.31 -12.01
C LYS A 326 1.67 -4.97 -10.63
N GLU A 327 0.57 -4.92 -9.86
CA GLU A 327 0.48 -5.43 -8.51
C GLU A 327 -0.96 -5.79 -8.15
N THR A 328 -1.18 -7.04 -7.72
CA THR A 328 -2.52 -7.58 -7.36
C THR A 328 -2.77 -7.65 -5.86
N ALA A 329 -1.86 -7.14 -5.02
CA ALA A 329 -2.01 -7.21 -3.57
C ALA A 329 -3.36 -6.62 -3.11
N PHE A 330 -4.19 -7.46 -2.51
CA PHE A 330 -5.55 -7.11 -2.08
C PHE A 330 -6.39 -6.41 -3.17
N SER A 331 -6.14 -6.71 -4.45
CA SER A 331 -6.92 -6.13 -5.54
C SER A 331 -8.39 -6.54 -5.44
N GLY A 332 -9.27 -5.60 -5.79
CA GLY A 332 -10.71 -5.86 -5.87
C GLY A 332 -11.11 -6.89 -6.92
N VAL A 333 -10.23 -7.21 -7.88
CA VAL A 333 -10.49 -8.23 -8.90
C VAL A 333 -10.90 -9.56 -8.29
N PHE A 334 -10.25 -9.97 -7.19
CA PHE A 334 -10.59 -11.23 -6.51
C PHE A 334 -12.03 -11.25 -6.00
N GLY A 335 -12.47 -10.16 -5.34
CA GLY A 335 -13.83 -10.03 -4.86
C GLY A 335 -14.87 -9.89 -5.98
N VAL A 336 -14.53 -9.18 -7.06
CA VAL A 336 -15.42 -9.04 -8.24
C VAL A 336 -15.58 -10.38 -8.95
N VAL A 337 -14.49 -11.10 -9.22
CA VAL A 337 -14.53 -12.42 -9.87
C VAL A 337 -15.31 -13.42 -9.01
N SER A 338 -15.08 -13.43 -7.68
CA SER A 338 -15.84 -14.31 -6.76
C SER A 338 -17.34 -14.03 -6.86
N ALA A 339 -17.76 -12.78 -6.75
CA ALA A 339 -19.16 -12.41 -6.81
C ALA A 339 -19.82 -12.70 -8.18
N LEU A 340 -19.06 -12.56 -9.26
CA LEU A 340 -19.53 -12.90 -10.60
C LEU A 340 -19.70 -14.42 -10.77
N ASN A 341 -18.76 -15.21 -10.29
CA ASN A 341 -18.84 -16.67 -10.29
C ASN A 341 -20.06 -17.17 -9.48
N GLU A 342 -20.30 -16.58 -8.31
CA GLU A 342 -21.47 -16.86 -7.49
C GLU A 342 -22.78 -16.50 -8.21
N ALA A 343 -22.75 -15.46 -9.06
CA ALA A 343 -23.88 -15.08 -9.91
C ALA A 343 -24.03 -15.91 -11.20
N GLY A 344 -23.17 -16.92 -11.41
CA GLY A 344 -23.21 -17.83 -12.57
C GLY A 344 -22.71 -17.22 -13.88
N ALA A 345 -21.95 -16.12 -13.84
CA ALA A 345 -21.40 -15.46 -15.02
C ALA A 345 -20.20 -16.23 -15.61
N GLN A 346 -19.94 -16.07 -16.91
CA GLN A 346 -18.72 -16.50 -17.57
C GLN A 346 -17.71 -15.36 -17.51
N VAL A 347 -16.71 -15.48 -16.60
CA VAL A 347 -15.82 -14.38 -16.24
C VAL A 347 -14.49 -14.50 -16.98
N SER A 348 -14.04 -13.38 -17.56
CA SER A 348 -12.69 -13.20 -18.09
C SER A 348 -12.08 -11.89 -17.57
N VAL A 349 -10.76 -11.80 -17.52
CA VAL A 349 -10.04 -10.66 -16.95
C VAL A 349 -9.11 -10.05 -17.98
N HIS A 350 -9.10 -8.72 -18.06
CA HIS A 350 -8.14 -7.96 -18.87
C HIS A 350 -7.31 -7.03 -17.95
N ASP A 351 -6.02 -6.95 -18.23
CA ASP A 351 -5.17 -5.91 -17.65
C ASP A 351 -4.04 -5.58 -18.63
N PRO A 352 -3.77 -4.31 -18.96
CA PRO A 352 -2.77 -3.94 -19.96
C PRO A 352 -1.32 -4.25 -19.53
N LEU A 353 -1.10 -4.59 -18.26
CA LEU A 353 0.24 -4.87 -17.71
C LEU A 353 0.49 -6.36 -17.48
N TYR A 354 -0.53 -7.22 -17.67
CA TYR A 354 -0.44 -8.65 -17.45
C TYR A 354 -0.58 -9.41 -18.76
N SER A 355 0.24 -10.43 -18.95
CA SER A 355 0.09 -11.41 -20.04
C SER A 355 -0.97 -12.45 -19.70
N ASP A 356 -1.47 -13.16 -20.73
CA ASP A 356 -2.45 -14.23 -20.58
C ASP A 356 -1.94 -15.32 -19.63
N SER A 357 -0.66 -15.68 -19.72
CA SER A 357 -0.07 -16.68 -18.83
C SER A 357 0.00 -16.22 -17.36
N GLU A 358 0.17 -14.94 -17.10
CA GLU A 358 0.13 -14.39 -15.76
C GLU A 358 -1.29 -14.35 -15.20
N LEU A 359 -2.29 -14.01 -16.03
CA LEU A 359 -3.71 -14.08 -15.65
C LEU A 359 -4.15 -15.53 -15.40
N ALA A 360 -3.73 -16.46 -16.24
CA ALA A 360 -3.99 -17.88 -16.06
C ALA A 360 -3.37 -18.46 -14.78
N ALA A 361 -2.24 -17.92 -14.32
CA ALA A 361 -1.64 -18.32 -13.05
C ALA A 361 -2.51 -17.97 -11.83
N PHE A 362 -3.42 -16.98 -11.95
CA PHE A 362 -4.46 -16.69 -10.96
C PHE A 362 -5.73 -17.52 -11.15
N GLY A 363 -5.80 -18.35 -12.21
CA GLY A 363 -6.98 -19.14 -12.55
C GLY A 363 -8.03 -18.37 -13.36
N TRP A 364 -7.65 -17.29 -14.04
CA TRP A 364 -8.55 -16.47 -14.85
C TRP A 364 -8.30 -16.66 -16.34
N ASP A 365 -9.40 -16.73 -17.11
CA ASP A 365 -9.34 -16.62 -18.55
C ASP A 365 -9.03 -15.18 -18.95
N ALA A 366 -8.12 -14.99 -19.90
CA ALA A 366 -7.79 -13.66 -20.41
C ALA A 366 -8.92 -13.14 -21.31
N TYR A 367 -9.24 -11.84 -21.17
CA TYR A 367 -10.11 -11.12 -22.09
C TYR A 367 -9.27 -10.16 -22.95
N HIS A 368 -9.55 -10.10 -24.25
CA HIS A 368 -8.91 -9.14 -25.16
C HIS A 368 -9.94 -8.13 -25.67
N LEU A 369 -9.57 -6.85 -25.66
CA LEU A 369 -10.42 -5.80 -26.22
C LEU A 369 -10.75 -6.12 -27.68
N GLY A 370 -12.04 -6.02 -28.05
CA GLY A 370 -12.56 -6.41 -29.37
C GLY A 370 -13.23 -7.79 -29.39
N GLU A 371 -13.12 -8.59 -28.34
CA GLU A 371 -13.89 -9.81 -28.15
C GLU A 371 -15.31 -9.50 -27.68
N GLU A 372 -16.27 -10.41 -28.03
CA GLU A 372 -17.65 -10.24 -27.60
C GLU A 372 -17.83 -10.37 -26.09
N VAL A 373 -18.57 -9.43 -25.50
CA VAL A 373 -18.87 -9.40 -24.07
C VAL A 373 -20.28 -8.84 -23.83
N ASP A 374 -20.97 -9.32 -22.80
CA ASP A 374 -22.29 -8.80 -22.42
C ASP A 374 -22.21 -7.70 -21.35
N VAL A 375 -21.22 -7.77 -20.43
CA VAL A 375 -20.99 -6.80 -19.35
C VAL A 375 -19.51 -6.54 -19.21
N ALA A 376 -19.13 -5.29 -19.01
CA ALA A 376 -17.77 -4.92 -18.62
C ALA A 376 -17.79 -4.25 -17.25
N ILE A 377 -16.81 -4.58 -16.38
CA ILE A 377 -16.65 -4.00 -15.05
C ILE A 377 -15.24 -3.44 -14.92
N ILE A 378 -15.09 -2.12 -14.84
CA ILE A 378 -13.79 -1.48 -14.61
C ILE A 378 -13.47 -1.54 -13.12
N GLN A 379 -12.44 -2.32 -12.79
CA GLN A 379 -11.96 -2.51 -11.42
C GLN A 379 -10.71 -1.68 -11.12
N ALA A 380 -9.80 -1.49 -12.09
CA ALA A 380 -8.61 -0.63 -11.96
C ALA A 380 -8.67 0.54 -12.93
N ASP A 381 -8.09 1.67 -12.52
CA ASP A 381 -8.15 2.95 -13.23
C ASP A 381 -6.98 3.15 -14.21
N HIS A 382 -6.67 2.12 -15.04
CA HIS A 382 -5.66 2.26 -16.08
C HIS A 382 -5.99 3.39 -17.06
N ALA A 383 -4.96 4.13 -17.46
CA ALA A 383 -5.13 5.28 -18.37
C ALA A 383 -5.78 4.86 -19.70
N SER A 384 -5.48 3.64 -20.20
CA SER A 384 -6.05 3.07 -21.42
C SER A 384 -7.57 2.88 -21.36
N TYR A 385 -8.15 2.76 -20.17
CA TYR A 385 -9.61 2.58 -20.03
C TYR A 385 -10.40 3.89 -20.13
N ARG A 386 -9.74 5.04 -20.05
CA ARG A 386 -10.41 6.36 -20.11
C ARG A 386 -11.07 6.62 -21.46
N GLU A 387 -10.51 6.06 -22.52
CA GLU A 387 -10.94 6.23 -23.90
C GLU A 387 -11.80 5.08 -24.42
N LEU A 388 -12.11 4.06 -23.58
CA LEU A 388 -12.96 2.95 -23.98
C LEU A 388 -14.34 3.41 -24.40
N THR A 389 -14.79 2.81 -25.50
CA THR A 389 -16.11 3.00 -26.10
C THR A 389 -16.84 1.66 -26.21
N PRO A 390 -18.16 1.63 -26.46
CA PRO A 390 -18.88 0.40 -26.78
C PRO A 390 -18.31 -0.35 -28.01
N GLY A 391 -17.63 0.35 -28.93
CA GLY A 391 -16.98 -0.27 -30.08
C GLY A 391 -15.79 -1.16 -29.74
N ASP A 392 -15.13 -0.91 -28.62
CA ASP A 392 -13.99 -1.69 -28.12
C ASP A 392 -14.47 -2.96 -27.37
N LEU A 393 -15.76 -3.05 -27.06
CA LEU A 393 -16.42 -4.10 -26.29
C LEU A 393 -17.66 -4.61 -27.03
N PRO A 394 -17.49 -5.33 -28.14
CA PRO A 394 -18.60 -5.77 -28.99
C PRO A 394 -19.67 -6.54 -28.20
N GLY A 395 -20.93 -6.20 -28.38
CA GLY A 395 -22.06 -6.83 -27.68
C GLY A 395 -22.34 -6.30 -26.28
N VAL A 396 -21.53 -5.38 -25.77
CA VAL A 396 -21.68 -4.85 -24.39
C VAL A 396 -23.06 -4.21 -24.19
N ARG A 397 -23.76 -4.69 -23.17
CA ARG A 397 -25.10 -4.25 -22.77
C ARG A 397 -25.06 -3.32 -21.55
N LEU A 398 -23.98 -3.41 -20.77
CA LEU A 398 -23.79 -2.61 -19.55
C LEU A 398 -22.29 -2.44 -19.25
N LEU A 399 -21.88 -1.19 -18.97
CA LEU A 399 -20.62 -0.90 -18.32
C LEU A 399 -20.85 -0.55 -16.83
N VAL A 400 -20.17 -1.25 -15.94
CA VAL A 400 -20.02 -0.83 -14.54
C VAL A 400 -18.65 -0.18 -14.40
N ASP A 401 -18.60 1.13 -14.37
CA ASP A 401 -17.36 1.88 -14.17
C ASP A 401 -17.11 2.08 -12.69
N GLY A 402 -16.51 1.06 -12.05
CA GLY A 402 -16.24 1.03 -10.62
C GLY A 402 -15.21 2.04 -10.12
N ARG A 403 -14.58 2.78 -11.05
CA ARG A 403 -13.55 3.80 -10.75
C ARG A 403 -13.91 5.19 -11.27
N ALA A 404 -15.04 5.33 -11.97
CA ALA A 404 -15.49 6.57 -12.61
C ALA A 404 -14.40 7.17 -13.53
N VAL A 405 -13.79 6.36 -14.39
CA VAL A 405 -12.68 6.78 -15.26
C VAL A 405 -13.12 7.10 -16.69
N THR A 406 -14.23 6.51 -17.17
CA THR A 406 -14.74 6.74 -18.52
C THR A 406 -15.59 8.00 -18.58
N ALA A 407 -15.51 8.71 -19.70
CA ALA A 407 -16.40 9.85 -19.93
C ALA A 407 -17.82 9.40 -20.31
N PRO A 408 -18.89 9.91 -19.68
CA PRO A 408 -20.27 9.54 -20.02
C PRO A 408 -20.62 9.74 -21.50
N SER A 409 -20.05 10.75 -22.15
CA SER A 409 -20.26 11.06 -23.57
C SER A 409 -19.81 9.95 -24.54
N LEU A 410 -18.83 9.14 -24.14
CA LEU A 410 -18.34 8.02 -24.94
C LEU A 410 -19.30 6.82 -24.91
N TRP A 411 -20.24 6.79 -23.97
CA TRP A 411 -21.17 5.70 -23.70
C TRP A 411 -22.63 6.05 -24.06
N ALA A 412 -22.82 7.10 -24.86
CA ALA A 412 -24.15 7.48 -25.31
C ALA A 412 -24.81 6.31 -26.08
N GLY A 413 -25.98 5.86 -25.59
CA GLY A 413 -26.73 4.75 -26.19
C GLY A 413 -26.41 3.37 -25.62
N THR A 414 -25.39 3.23 -24.76
CA THR A 414 -25.10 2.00 -24.01
C THR A 414 -25.14 2.31 -22.50
N PRO A 415 -25.93 1.56 -21.71
CA PRO A 415 -26.01 1.78 -20.27
C PRO A 415 -24.63 1.75 -19.60
N ARG A 416 -24.34 2.81 -18.82
CA ARG A 416 -23.14 2.94 -18.01
C ARG A 416 -23.56 3.37 -16.61
N ILE A 417 -23.06 2.69 -15.59
CA ILE A 417 -23.25 3.05 -14.19
C ILE A 417 -21.92 3.21 -13.50
N THR A 418 -21.88 4.10 -12.51
CA THR A 418 -20.75 4.30 -11.59
C THR A 418 -21.16 3.97 -10.16
N ILE A 419 -20.19 3.81 -9.26
CA ILE A 419 -20.46 3.64 -7.83
C ILE A 419 -20.84 5.02 -7.25
N GLY A 420 -22.09 5.14 -6.82
CA GLY A 420 -22.63 6.40 -6.30
C GLY A 420 -23.00 7.43 -7.38
N GLY A 421 -23.11 7.00 -8.65
CA GLY A 421 -23.45 7.91 -9.75
C GLY A 421 -24.90 8.37 -9.76
N GLY A 422 -25.78 7.73 -8.99
CA GLY A 422 -27.21 7.98 -9.03
C GLY A 422 -27.81 7.64 -10.40
N ASP A 423 -27.09 6.88 -11.20
CA ASP A 423 -27.43 6.52 -12.56
C ASP A 423 -28.71 5.65 -12.55
N ASN A 424 -29.84 6.31 -12.71
CA ASN A 424 -31.07 5.65 -13.04
C ASN A 424 -31.05 5.51 -14.58
N PRO A 425 -31.05 4.31 -15.16
CA PRO A 425 -31.01 4.11 -16.62
C PRO A 425 -32.25 4.65 -17.35
N THR A 426 -33.10 5.40 -16.66
CA THR A 426 -34.35 5.97 -17.15
C THR A 426 -34.30 7.47 -17.45
N CYS A 427 -33.12 8.10 -17.49
CA CYS A 427 -33.02 9.50 -17.97
C CYS A 427 -32.10 9.60 -19.16
#